data_2146ec570fc70eda89dd66d62641d2c7
#
_entry.id   2146ec570fc70eda89dd66d62641d2c7
#
_cell.length_a   1.000
_cell.length_b   1.000
_cell.length_c   1.000
_cell.angle_alpha   90.00
_cell.angle_beta   90.00
_cell.angle_gamma   90.00
#
_symmetry.space_group_name_H-M   'P 1'
#
loop_
_entity.id
_entity.type
_entity.pdbx_description
1 polymer ?
#
loop_
_entity_poly.entity_id
_entity_poly.type
_entity_poly.pdbx_seq_one_letter_code
_entity_poly.pdbx_strand_id
1 'polypeptide(L)'
;MSSKIKCFNEKYLYKLSAIPNAKELIDRKICEDKGDSIIFNRTGVIMLKGIIYVIFPCGYRVSELYYDIQVLLDLFDRLANAKKMDKEFYDLIDIEYEGNGHLLPIAHEIMKDFKDNGLIRVESVIQGINIGGKVNWRKTIKQKNQLFTKGGMPIFTDLMMTRKVNDKDELLRSLHLYVIYKSIAMFGVFFDMSSEFDEEAVELPVDKEFAIKFLKSERHSTYNTRLLMVIDLILKFLDSDERESVNNNIMALSTKSFFSVWELMCRVLLNDEFPSMQDKMPRPYWQVGDSKPRYTEQIPDIVYQENGELYILDAKYYNIHKNLPGWHDLVKQYFYEMSLMAILKDITISYNIMLIPCDTIETASFWGVSKVEGVPQFGEVQGVLLNTKKVIESYCYGGRESYRIAVKRAILEKSGAVAR
;
A
#
# COMPACT_ATOMS: atom_id res chain seq x y z
N MET A 1 -22.50 -9.52 -13.81
CA MET A 1 -22.09 -8.32 -13.01
C MET A 1 -20.78 -7.65 -13.47
N SER A 2 -20.01 -8.25 -14.36
CA SER A 2 -18.75 -7.68 -14.93
C SER A 2 -18.90 -6.30 -15.65
N SER A 3 -20.11 -5.84 -15.95
CA SER A 3 -20.35 -4.61 -16.71
C SER A 3 -20.22 -3.29 -15.93
N LYS A 4 -20.04 -3.36 -14.61
CA LYS A 4 -19.97 -2.16 -13.75
C LYS A 4 -18.55 -1.63 -13.51
N ILE A 5 -17.51 -2.47 -13.67
CA ILE A 5 -16.11 -2.06 -13.48
C ILE A 5 -15.53 -1.58 -14.82
N LYS A 6 -14.92 -0.41 -14.79
CA LYS A 6 -14.19 0.20 -15.91
C LYS A 6 -12.76 0.51 -15.48
N CYS A 7 -11.78 0.00 -16.23
CA CYS A 7 -10.37 0.19 -15.94
C CYS A 7 -9.76 1.22 -16.88
N PHE A 8 -8.97 2.10 -16.30
CA PHE A 8 -8.26 3.17 -17.00
C PHE A 8 -6.85 3.30 -16.44
N ASN A 9 -5.98 3.95 -17.20
CA ASN A 9 -4.66 4.36 -16.71
C ASN A 9 -4.60 5.87 -16.62
N GLU A 10 -3.97 6.36 -15.56
CA GLU A 10 -3.64 7.77 -15.41
C GLU A 10 -2.77 8.27 -16.58
N LYS A 11 -2.95 9.53 -17.00
CA LYS A 11 -2.19 10.18 -18.08
C LYS A 11 -2.39 9.62 -19.49
N TYR A 12 -3.37 8.74 -19.70
CA TYR A 12 -3.75 8.28 -21.03
C TYR A 12 -4.99 9.03 -21.55
N LEU A 13 -5.08 9.19 -22.89
CA LEU A 13 -6.22 9.81 -23.55
C LEU A 13 -7.31 8.78 -23.82
N TYR A 14 -8.54 9.09 -23.43
CA TYR A 14 -9.72 8.29 -23.69
C TYR A 14 -10.79 9.12 -24.37
N LYS A 15 -11.49 8.55 -25.37
CA LYS A 15 -12.60 9.25 -26.04
C LYS A 15 -13.72 9.56 -25.05
N LEU A 16 -14.18 10.79 -25.02
CA LEU A 16 -15.24 11.25 -24.11
C LEU A 16 -16.50 10.38 -24.22
N SER A 17 -16.88 9.99 -25.45
CA SER A 17 -18.06 9.17 -25.73
C SER A 17 -17.99 7.74 -25.18
N ALA A 18 -16.80 7.24 -24.86
CA ALA A 18 -16.61 5.89 -24.35
C ALA A 18 -16.72 5.81 -22.80
N ILE A 19 -16.79 6.96 -22.13
CA ILE A 19 -16.74 7.02 -20.68
C ILE A 19 -18.09 7.45 -20.11
N PRO A 20 -18.78 6.57 -19.38
CA PRO A 20 -20.02 6.93 -18.70
C PRO A 20 -19.78 8.08 -17.69
N ASN A 21 -20.77 8.94 -17.50
CA ASN A 21 -20.73 10.07 -16.59
C ASN A 21 -19.51 11.00 -16.75
N ALA A 22 -18.88 11.04 -17.94
CA ALA A 22 -17.64 11.78 -18.19
C ALA A 22 -17.73 13.26 -17.77
N LYS A 23 -18.85 13.92 -18.04
CA LYS A 23 -19.07 15.31 -17.63
C LYS A 23 -18.96 15.50 -16.13
N GLU A 24 -19.58 14.63 -15.34
CA GLU A 24 -19.51 14.70 -13.86
C GLU A 24 -18.11 14.39 -13.33
N LEU A 25 -17.37 13.48 -13.98
CA LEU A 25 -15.96 13.22 -13.65
C LEU A 25 -15.08 14.46 -13.90
N ILE A 26 -15.37 15.22 -14.96
CA ILE A 26 -14.68 16.49 -15.26
C ILE A 26 -15.05 17.55 -14.21
N ASP A 27 -16.34 17.74 -13.94
CA ASP A 27 -16.83 18.72 -12.98
C ASP A 27 -16.23 18.51 -11.58
N ARG A 28 -16.00 17.24 -11.21
CA ARG A 28 -15.35 16.83 -9.95
C ARG A 28 -13.81 16.84 -10.01
N LYS A 29 -13.23 17.26 -11.13
CA LYS A 29 -11.77 17.30 -11.33
C LYS A 29 -11.08 15.92 -11.18
N ILE A 30 -11.79 14.85 -11.49
CA ILE A 30 -11.25 13.50 -11.59
C ILE A 30 -10.54 13.30 -12.91
N CYS A 31 -11.03 13.97 -13.92
CA CYS A 31 -10.47 14.01 -15.29
C CYS A 31 -10.25 15.44 -15.74
N GLU A 32 -9.32 15.62 -16.67
CA GLU A 32 -9.17 16.83 -17.45
C GLU A 32 -9.87 16.69 -18.80
N ASP A 33 -10.61 17.72 -19.20
CA ASP A 33 -11.22 17.86 -20.52
C ASP A 33 -10.14 18.20 -21.56
N LYS A 34 -10.11 17.44 -22.65
CA LYS A 34 -9.26 17.66 -23.83
C LYS A 34 -10.10 17.72 -25.11
N GLY A 35 -11.33 18.24 -25.00
CA GLY A 35 -12.29 18.34 -26.10
C GLY A 35 -13.00 17.02 -26.34
N ASP A 36 -12.70 16.31 -27.42
CA ASP A 36 -13.30 15.00 -27.73
C ASP A 36 -12.76 13.85 -26.87
N SER A 37 -11.82 14.15 -25.98
CA SER A 37 -11.14 13.16 -25.12
C SER A 37 -10.98 13.67 -23.69
N ILE A 38 -10.73 12.76 -22.75
CA ILE A 38 -10.40 13.09 -21.38
C ILE A 38 -9.13 12.37 -20.95
N ILE A 39 -8.49 12.91 -19.91
CA ILE A 39 -7.33 12.30 -19.23
C ILE A 39 -7.66 12.17 -17.76
N PHE A 40 -7.49 10.97 -17.18
CA PHE A 40 -7.51 10.79 -15.73
C PHE A 40 -6.23 11.37 -15.13
N ASN A 41 -6.38 12.20 -14.10
CA ASN A 41 -5.29 12.90 -13.40
C ASN A 41 -5.10 12.40 -11.96
N ARG A 42 -5.62 11.23 -11.67
CA ARG A 42 -5.48 10.56 -10.37
C ARG A 42 -5.47 9.05 -10.52
N THR A 43 -4.86 8.38 -9.56
CA THR A 43 -4.84 6.91 -9.43
C THR A 43 -5.72 6.51 -8.25
N GLY A 44 -6.48 5.42 -8.39
CA GLY A 44 -7.32 4.90 -7.31
C GLY A 44 -8.61 4.26 -7.78
N VAL A 45 -9.55 4.15 -6.86
CA VAL A 45 -10.87 3.54 -7.07
C VAL A 45 -11.95 4.59 -6.82
N ILE A 46 -12.86 4.76 -7.77
CA ILE A 46 -13.95 5.72 -7.70
C ILE A 46 -15.24 5.02 -8.11
N MET A 47 -16.24 5.05 -7.25
CA MET A 47 -17.59 4.62 -7.59
C MET A 47 -18.48 5.85 -7.76
N LEU A 48 -19.10 5.98 -8.93
CA LEU A 48 -19.99 7.08 -9.27
C LEU A 48 -21.24 6.56 -9.95
N LYS A 49 -22.41 6.80 -9.36
CA LYS A 49 -23.72 6.35 -9.88
C LYS A 49 -23.75 4.85 -10.24
N GLY A 50 -23.16 4.01 -9.38
CA GLY A 50 -23.13 2.57 -9.54
C GLY A 50 -22.14 2.04 -10.57
N ILE A 51 -21.31 2.90 -11.17
CA ILE A 51 -20.19 2.52 -12.02
C ILE A 51 -18.89 2.68 -11.25
N ILE A 52 -18.03 1.68 -11.34
CA ILE A 52 -16.74 1.65 -10.67
C ILE A 52 -15.66 1.96 -11.70
N TYR A 53 -14.90 3.00 -11.44
CA TYR A 53 -13.72 3.42 -12.20
C TYR A 53 -12.49 3.02 -11.40
N VAL A 54 -11.73 2.06 -11.91
CA VAL A 54 -10.43 1.70 -11.36
C VAL A 54 -9.37 2.35 -12.24
N ILE A 55 -8.67 3.32 -11.68
CA ILE A 55 -7.67 4.11 -12.39
C ILE A 55 -6.30 3.65 -11.90
N PHE A 56 -5.63 2.89 -12.74
CA PHE A 56 -4.29 2.40 -12.48
C PHE A 56 -3.24 3.47 -12.79
N PRO A 57 -2.05 3.38 -12.20
CA PRO A 57 -0.95 4.28 -12.50
C PRO A 57 -0.52 4.23 -13.97
N CYS A 58 0.18 5.27 -14.41
CA CYS A 58 0.82 5.29 -15.72
C CYS A 58 1.74 4.08 -15.90
N GLY A 59 1.67 3.41 -17.05
CA GLY A 59 2.48 2.23 -17.36
C GLY A 59 2.06 0.95 -16.61
N TYR A 60 0.93 0.92 -15.94
CA TYR A 60 0.40 -0.30 -15.32
C TYR A 60 -0.38 -1.13 -16.35
N ARG A 61 -0.01 -2.39 -16.52
CA ARG A 61 -0.75 -3.33 -17.39
C ARG A 61 -1.63 -4.25 -16.56
N VAL A 62 -2.93 -4.11 -16.75
CA VAL A 62 -3.93 -4.99 -16.13
C VAL A 62 -3.85 -6.38 -16.78
N SER A 63 -3.68 -7.42 -16.00
CA SER A 63 -3.64 -8.81 -16.45
C SER A 63 -4.75 -9.67 -15.82
N GLU A 64 -4.96 -9.52 -14.52
CA GLU A 64 -5.98 -10.21 -13.74
C GLU A 64 -6.74 -9.19 -12.90
N LEU A 65 -7.94 -8.82 -13.33
CA LEU A 65 -8.67 -7.66 -12.83
C LEU A 65 -8.75 -7.59 -11.30
N TYR A 66 -9.22 -8.65 -10.66
CA TYR A 66 -9.40 -8.65 -9.21
C TYR A 66 -8.07 -8.65 -8.46
N TYR A 67 -7.09 -9.39 -8.94
CA TYR A 67 -5.74 -9.36 -8.37
C TYR A 67 -5.13 -7.96 -8.50
N ASP A 68 -5.24 -7.33 -9.66
CA ASP A 68 -4.69 -6.00 -9.90
C ASP A 68 -5.38 -4.92 -9.04
N ILE A 69 -6.68 -5.07 -8.77
CA ILE A 69 -7.40 -4.22 -7.81
C ILE A 69 -6.86 -4.45 -6.39
N GLN A 70 -6.64 -5.70 -5.97
CA GLN A 70 -6.07 -6.00 -4.66
C GLN A 70 -4.68 -5.40 -4.48
N VAL A 71 -3.82 -5.52 -5.49
CA VAL A 71 -2.48 -4.89 -5.49
C VAL A 71 -2.58 -3.37 -5.30
N LEU A 72 -3.54 -2.72 -5.97
CA LEU A 72 -3.77 -1.28 -5.82
C LEU A 72 -4.27 -0.92 -4.42
N LEU A 73 -5.17 -1.70 -3.83
CA LEU A 73 -5.67 -1.48 -2.46
C LEU A 73 -4.58 -1.74 -1.42
N ASP A 74 -3.79 -2.81 -1.55
CA ASP A 74 -2.63 -3.09 -0.69
C ASP A 74 -1.60 -1.95 -0.73
N LEU A 75 -1.42 -1.32 -1.90
CA LEU A 75 -0.57 -0.13 -2.02
C LEU A 75 -1.12 1.03 -1.16
N PHE A 76 -2.40 1.36 -1.28
CA PHE A 76 -3.02 2.43 -0.50
C PHE A 76 -2.96 2.15 1.01
N ASP A 77 -3.22 0.91 1.43
CA ASP A 77 -3.11 0.49 2.84
C ASP A 77 -1.69 0.66 3.36
N ARG A 78 -0.70 0.24 2.57
CA ARG A 78 0.71 0.41 2.93
C ARG A 78 1.11 1.87 3.04
N LEU A 79 0.69 2.72 2.11
CA LEU A 79 0.96 4.17 2.14
C LEU A 79 0.30 4.83 3.34
N ALA A 80 -0.96 4.49 3.65
CA ALA A 80 -1.68 5.01 4.81
C ALA A 80 -1.03 4.62 6.15
N ASN A 81 -0.50 3.39 6.24
CA ASN A 81 0.21 2.91 7.42
C ASN A 81 1.60 3.53 7.55
N ALA A 82 2.33 3.69 6.45
CA ALA A 82 3.64 4.31 6.43
C ALA A 82 3.59 5.81 6.83
N LYS A 83 2.55 6.55 6.41
CA LYS A 83 2.31 7.95 6.81
C LYS A 83 2.21 8.14 8.33
N LYS A 84 1.80 7.11 9.07
CA LYS A 84 1.75 7.16 10.54
C LYS A 84 3.14 7.04 11.20
N MET A 85 4.12 6.46 10.51
CA MET A 85 5.45 6.16 11.04
C MET A 85 6.49 7.24 10.68
N ASP A 86 6.37 7.83 9.50
CA ASP A 86 7.29 8.88 9.00
C ASP A 86 6.47 10.01 8.35
N LYS A 87 6.25 11.09 9.11
CA LYS A 87 5.34 12.16 8.71
C LYS A 87 5.91 13.05 7.63
N GLU A 88 7.21 13.38 7.70
CA GLU A 88 7.82 14.38 6.80
C GLU A 88 7.83 13.92 5.34
N PHE A 89 8.16 12.66 5.10
CA PHE A 89 8.27 12.13 3.75
C PHE A 89 6.89 11.81 3.13
N TYR A 90 5.95 11.32 3.96
CA TYR A 90 4.62 10.92 3.47
C TYR A 90 3.61 12.07 3.41
N ASP A 91 3.94 13.26 3.89
CA ASP A 91 3.08 14.45 3.75
C ASP A 91 2.97 14.93 2.28
N LEU A 92 3.89 14.51 1.41
CA LEU A 92 3.82 14.75 -0.03
C LEU A 92 2.81 13.84 -0.75
N ILE A 93 2.36 12.76 -0.09
CA ILE A 93 1.40 11.82 -0.65
C ILE A 93 0.02 12.17 -0.13
N ASP A 94 -0.81 12.69 -1.03
CA ASP A 94 -2.18 13.09 -0.72
C ASP A 94 -3.16 11.97 -1.10
N ILE A 95 -3.60 11.19 -0.09
CA ILE A 95 -4.66 10.19 -0.25
C ILE A 95 -5.99 10.87 0.08
N GLU A 96 -6.83 11.02 -0.93
CA GLU A 96 -8.15 11.62 -0.82
C GLU A 96 -9.22 10.53 -0.64
N TYR A 97 -10.13 10.78 0.32
CA TYR A 97 -11.31 9.94 0.56
C TYR A 97 -12.56 10.77 0.30
N GLU A 98 -13.52 10.24 -0.43
CA GLU A 98 -14.82 10.85 -0.64
C GLU A 98 -15.93 9.83 -0.32
N GLY A 99 -17.00 10.25 0.32
CA GLY A 99 -18.06 9.35 0.78
C GLY A 99 -17.52 8.26 1.70
N ASN A 100 -17.96 7.03 1.50
CA ASN A 100 -17.51 5.87 2.27
C ASN A 100 -16.14 5.33 1.82
N GLY A 101 -15.37 6.08 1.02
CA GLY A 101 -14.05 5.65 0.53
C GLY A 101 -13.06 5.35 1.65
N HIS A 102 -13.20 5.99 2.81
CA HIS A 102 -12.37 5.73 3.99
C HIS A 102 -12.61 4.36 4.64
N LEU A 103 -13.75 3.71 4.36
CA LEU A 103 -14.07 2.36 4.82
C LEU A 103 -13.45 1.27 3.93
N LEU A 104 -13.13 1.60 2.68
CA LEU A 104 -12.60 0.61 1.72
C LEU A 104 -11.29 -0.05 2.17
N PRO A 105 -10.28 0.67 2.69
CA PRO A 105 -9.08 0.04 3.23
C PRO A 105 -9.40 -0.89 4.41
N ILE A 106 -10.28 -0.47 5.33
CA ILE A 106 -10.66 -1.28 6.49
C ILE A 106 -11.38 -2.55 6.05
N ALA A 107 -12.31 -2.42 5.09
CA ALA A 107 -13.02 -3.56 4.51
C ALA A 107 -12.05 -4.51 3.79
N HIS A 108 -11.05 -3.96 3.09
CA HIS A 108 -10.02 -4.75 2.42
C HIS A 108 -9.21 -5.59 3.40
N GLU A 109 -8.68 -5.00 4.48
CA GLU A 109 -7.93 -5.72 5.51
C GLU A 109 -8.78 -6.81 6.19
N ILE A 110 -10.04 -6.51 6.54
CA ILE A 110 -10.96 -7.49 7.15
C ILE A 110 -11.26 -8.65 6.19
N MET A 111 -11.53 -8.35 4.92
CA MET A 111 -11.84 -9.38 3.93
C MET A 111 -10.64 -10.26 3.63
N LYS A 112 -9.44 -9.71 3.63
CA LYS A 112 -8.18 -10.45 3.50
C LYS A 112 -7.98 -11.42 4.66
N ASP A 113 -8.11 -10.93 5.90
CA ASP A 113 -8.03 -11.82 7.08
C ASP A 113 -9.12 -12.89 7.05
N PHE A 114 -10.33 -12.55 6.65
CA PHE A 114 -11.43 -13.52 6.57
C PHE A 114 -11.17 -14.60 5.52
N LYS A 115 -10.64 -14.26 4.34
CA LYS A 115 -10.25 -15.24 3.31
C LYS A 115 -9.17 -16.20 3.79
N ASP A 116 -8.16 -15.66 4.48
CA ASP A 116 -7.01 -16.45 4.91
C ASP A 116 -7.27 -17.30 6.15
N ASN A 117 -8.08 -16.80 7.08
CA ASN A 117 -8.21 -17.37 8.43
C ASN A 117 -9.65 -17.71 8.85
N GLY A 118 -10.65 -17.31 8.08
CA GLY A 118 -12.06 -17.44 8.44
C GLY A 118 -12.49 -16.57 9.62
N LEU A 119 -13.70 -16.81 10.13
CA LEU A 119 -14.22 -16.11 11.29
C LEU A 119 -13.34 -16.34 12.53
N ILE A 120 -13.22 -15.30 13.37
CA ILE A 120 -12.53 -15.44 14.66
C ILE A 120 -13.20 -16.50 15.49
N ARG A 121 -12.35 -17.29 16.18
CA ARG A 121 -12.75 -18.31 17.17
C ARG A 121 -11.95 -18.05 18.42
N VAL A 122 -12.63 -17.74 19.51
CA VAL A 122 -11.98 -17.60 20.81
C VAL A 122 -12.36 -18.82 21.65
N GLU A 123 -11.35 -19.55 22.10
CA GLU A 123 -11.53 -20.69 22.98
C GLU A 123 -11.38 -20.22 24.42
N SER A 124 -12.46 -20.19 25.19
CA SER A 124 -12.40 -20.00 26.62
C SER A 124 -12.20 -21.33 27.33
N VAL A 125 -11.41 -21.32 28.39
CA VAL A 125 -11.13 -22.51 29.21
C VAL A 125 -11.85 -22.36 30.54
N ILE A 126 -12.94 -23.10 30.70
CA ILE A 126 -13.61 -23.18 32.02
C ILE A 126 -13.03 -24.27 32.87
N GLN A 127 -12.95 -24.03 34.19
CA GLN A 127 -12.56 -25.03 35.18
C GLN A 127 -13.71 -25.23 36.13
N GLY A 128 -14.00 -26.46 36.43
CA GLY A 128 -15.07 -26.80 37.36
C GLY A 128 -15.03 -28.27 37.76
N ILE A 129 -15.89 -28.63 38.70
CA ILE A 129 -16.00 -29.98 39.20
C ILE A 129 -16.91 -30.78 38.26
N ASN A 130 -16.43 -31.92 37.77
CA ASN A 130 -17.19 -32.87 36.94
C ASN A 130 -17.87 -32.27 35.69
N ILE A 131 -17.31 -31.19 35.13
CA ILE A 131 -17.86 -30.49 33.95
C ILE A 131 -17.55 -31.16 32.60
N GLY A 132 -16.82 -32.27 32.60
CA GLY A 132 -16.29 -32.92 31.41
C GLY A 132 -15.02 -32.24 30.90
N GLY A 133 -14.20 -32.95 30.10
CA GLY A 133 -12.94 -32.46 29.56
C GLY A 133 -11.72 -33.14 30.14
N LYS A 134 -10.58 -32.44 30.24
CA LYS A 134 -9.34 -32.98 30.81
C LYS A 134 -9.29 -32.80 32.32
N VAL A 135 -8.96 -33.89 33.08
CA VAL A 135 -8.81 -33.84 34.53
C VAL A 135 -7.53 -33.06 34.86
N ASN A 136 -7.67 -32.08 35.74
CA ASN A 136 -6.54 -31.40 36.35
C ASN A 136 -6.15 -32.13 37.65
N TRP A 137 -5.34 -33.16 37.53
CA TRP A 137 -4.94 -34.00 38.65
C TRP A 137 -4.28 -33.21 39.77
N ARG A 138 -3.48 -32.18 39.47
CA ARG A 138 -2.84 -31.34 40.49
C ARG A 138 -3.87 -30.62 41.38
N LYS A 139 -4.98 -30.13 40.78
CA LYS A 139 -6.06 -29.50 41.55
C LYS A 139 -6.98 -30.51 42.19
N THR A 140 -7.27 -31.65 41.55
CA THR A 140 -8.10 -32.73 42.06
C THR A 140 -7.49 -33.32 43.37
N ILE A 141 -6.18 -33.61 43.35
CA ILE A 141 -5.47 -34.18 44.53
C ILE A 141 -5.38 -33.20 45.70
N LYS A 142 -5.37 -31.88 45.42
CA LYS A 142 -5.36 -30.84 46.45
C LYS A 142 -6.71 -30.62 47.14
N GLN A 143 -7.80 -31.15 46.59
CA GLN A 143 -9.12 -31.08 47.21
C GLN A 143 -9.22 -32.12 48.35
N LYS A 144 -9.79 -31.71 49.48
CA LYS A 144 -9.83 -32.54 50.72
C LYS A 144 -10.87 -33.68 50.71
N ASN A 145 -11.64 -33.83 49.62
CA ASN A 145 -12.74 -34.82 49.53
C ASN A 145 -12.27 -36.10 48.85
N GLN A 146 -11.32 -36.78 49.44
CA GLN A 146 -10.88 -38.09 48.97
C GLN A 146 -11.55 -39.19 49.80
N LEU A 147 -12.16 -40.15 49.12
CA LEU A 147 -12.60 -41.39 49.77
C LEU A 147 -11.50 -42.42 49.61
N PHE A 148 -11.37 -43.30 50.61
CA PHE A 148 -10.38 -44.36 50.56
C PHE A 148 -11.06 -45.73 50.52
N THR A 149 -10.59 -46.63 49.66
CA THR A 149 -10.99 -48.02 49.68
C THR A 149 -10.52 -48.72 50.94
N LYS A 150 -11.09 -49.90 51.22
CA LYS A 150 -10.61 -50.73 52.34
C LYS A 150 -9.12 -51.11 52.26
N GLY A 151 -8.54 -51.00 51.03
CA GLY A 151 -7.11 -51.22 50.78
C GLY A 151 -6.25 -49.96 50.79
N GLY A 152 -6.78 -48.79 51.21
CA GLY A 152 -6.04 -47.54 51.31
C GLY A 152 -5.85 -46.75 49.97
N MET A 153 -6.45 -47.18 48.87
CA MET A 153 -6.38 -46.45 47.60
C MET A 153 -7.36 -45.28 47.57
N PRO A 154 -6.92 -44.06 47.15
CA PRO A 154 -7.79 -42.91 47.09
C PRO A 154 -8.76 -43.00 45.88
N ILE A 155 -10.04 -42.73 46.15
CA ILE A 155 -11.09 -42.54 45.12
C ILE A 155 -11.46 -41.06 45.10
N PHE A 156 -11.38 -40.46 43.93
CA PHE A 156 -11.78 -39.07 43.70
C PHE A 156 -13.18 -39.06 43.09
N THR A 157 -14.19 -38.59 43.79
CA THR A 157 -15.56 -38.41 43.31
C THR A 157 -15.72 -37.07 42.64
N ASP A 158 -14.95 -36.09 43.08
CA ASP A 158 -14.98 -34.71 42.58
C ASP A 158 -13.71 -34.43 41.76
N LEU A 159 -13.81 -34.54 40.46
CA LEU A 159 -12.69 -34.32 39.57
C LEU A 159 -12.69 -32.86 39.12
N MET A 160 -11.63 -32.12 39.43
CA MET A 160 -11.39 -30.83 38.84
C MET A 160 -11.05 -31.01 37.36
N MET A 161 -11.95 -30.56 36.52
CA MET A 161 -11.83 -30.72 35.07
C MET A 161 -11.66 -29.36 34.37
N THR A 162 -10.97 -29.39 33.26
CA THR A 162 -10.76 -28.24 32.40
C THR A 162 -11.39 -28.56 31.07
N ARG A 163 -12.36 -27.73 30.65
CA ARG A 163 -13.06 -27.89 29.39
C ARG A 163 -12.88 -26.61 28.57
N LYS A 164 -12.59 -26.79 27.30
CA LYS A 164 -12.66 -25.68 26.32
C LYS A 164 -14.11 -25.44 25.96
N VAL A 165 -14.57 -24.23 26.07
CA VAL A 165 -15.94 -23.80 25.74
C VAL A 165 -15.86 -22.59 24.82
N ASN A 166 -16.72 -22.55 23.82
CA ASN A 166 -16.75 -21.47 22.83
C ASN A 166 -17.78 -20.37 23.17
N ASP A 167 -18.31 -20.35 24.40
CA ASP A 167 -19.53 -19.58 24.74
C ASP A 167 -19.32 -18.07 25.02
N LYS A 168 -18.10 -17.59 25.27
CA LYS A 168 -17.92 -16.15 25.56
C LYS A 168 -17.83 -15.25 24.35
N ASP A 169 -17.76 -15.84 23.18
CA ASP A 169 -17.33 -15.12 21.97
C ASP A 169 -18.40 -15.02 20.88
N GLU A 170 -19.63 -15.37 21.22
CA GLU A 170 -20.74 -15.23 20.30
C GLU A 170 -20.90 -13.75 19.85
N LEU A 171 -20.79 -12.81 20.79
CA LEU A 171 -20.89 -11.39 20.48
C LEU A 171 -19.71 -10.90 19.63
N LEU A 172 -18.47 -11.26 19.98
CA LEU A 172 -17.29 -10.85 19.21
C LEU A 172 -17.31 -11.43 17.80
N ARG A 173 -17.71 -12.70 17.69
CA ARG A 173 -17.90 -13.38 16.40
C ARG A 173 -19.03 -12.74 15.59
N SER A 174 -20.14 -12.37 16.23
CA SER A 174 -21.28 -11.70 15.58
C SER A 174 -20.92 -10.30 15.09
N LEU A 175 -20.11 -9.56 15.86
CA LEU A 175 -19.58 -8.26 15.44
C LEU A 175 -18.62 -8.39 14.25
N HIS A 176 -17.75 -9.40 14.25
CA HIS A 176 -16.87 -9.68 13.11
C HIS A 176 -17.70 -10.05 11.87
N LEU A 177 -18.68 -10.92 12.03
CA LEU A 177 -19.58 -11.31 10.95
C LEU A 177 -20.35 -10.10 10.38
N TYR A 178 -20.87 -9.23 11.25
CA TYR A 178 -21.55 -8.00 10.87
C TYR A 178 -20.67 -7.13 9.96
N VAL A 179 -19.41 -6.88 10.36
CA VAL A 179 -18.50 -6.04 9.57
C VAL A 179 -18.12 -6.70 8.25
N ILE A 180 -17.96 -8.04 8.20
CA ILE A 180 -17.75 -8.78 6.95
C ILE A 180 -18.94 -8.59 6.01
N TYR A 181 -20.17 -8.83 6.48
CA TYR A 181 -21.36 -8.64 5.64
C TYR A 181 -21.54 -7.22 5.14
N LYS A 182 -21.32 -6.22 6.00
CA LYS A 182 -21.35 -4.81 5.59
C LYS A 182 -20.27 -4.50 4.55
N SER A 183 -19.07 -5.03 4.73
CA SER A 183 -17.97 -4.88 3.78
C SER A 183 -18.30 -5.51 2.42
N ILE A 184 -18.93 -6.69 2.40
CA ILE A 184 -19.38 -7.35 1.17
C ILE A 184 -20.51 -6.57 0.51
N ALA A 185 -21.50 -6.10 1.27
CA ALA A 185 -22.61 -5.30 0.74
C ALA A 185 -22.14 -4.01 0.08
N MET A 186 -21.15 -3.32 0.69
CA MET A 186 -20.61 -2.06 0.19
C MET A 186 -19.55 -2.24 -0.91
N PHE A 187 -18.68 -3.23 -0.77
CA PHE A 187 -17.44 -3.35 -1.53
C PHE A 187 -17.21 -4.72 -2.16
N GLY A 188 -18.15 -5.67 -2.05
CA GLY A 188 -17.98 -7.06 -2.48
C GLY A 188 -17.59 -7.21 -3.95
N VAL A 189 -17.95 -6.24 -4.78
CA VAL A 189 -17.53 -6.18 -6.20
C VAL A 189 -16.00 -6.13 -6.35
N PHE A 190 -15.28 -5.51 -5.41
CA PHE A 190 -13.81 -5.44 -5.44
C PHE A 190 -13.14 -6.74 -4.99
N PHE A 191 -13.88 -7.60 -4.28
CA PHE A 191 -13.36 -8.83 -3.69
C PHE A 191 -13.77 -10.09 -4.44
N ASP A 192 -14.52 -9.95 -5.56
CA ASP A 192 -15.16 -11.05 -6.30
C ASP A 192 -16.11 -11.90 -5.44
N MET A 193 -16.76 -11.28 -4.49
CA MET A 193 -17.64 -11.93 -3.51
C MET A 193 -19.11 -11.49 -3.57
N SER A 194 -19.49 -10.75 -4.59
CA SER A 194 -20.82 -10.13 -4.70
C SER A 194 -21.98 -11.09 -4.94
N SER A 195 -21.73 -12.38 -5.14
CA SER A 195 -22.74 -13.38 -5.50
C SER A 195 -23.02 -14.46 -4.45
N GLU A 196 -22.25 -14.51 -3.37
CA GLU A 196 -22.30 -15.65 -2.44
C GLU A 196 -23.14 -15.42 -1.18
N PHE A 197 -23.61 -14.20 -0.96
CA PHE A 197 -24.32 -13.86 0.28
C PHE A 197 -25.71 -13.30 -0.04
N ASP A 198 -26.74 -13.94 0.49
CA ASP A 198 -28.11 -13.42 0.47
C ASP A 198 -28.16 -12.06 1.20
N GLU A 199 -28.88 -11.11 0.59
CA GLU A 199 -29.06 -9.74 1.08
C GLU A 199 -29.94 -9.63 2.35
N GLU A 200 -30.02 -10.64 3.20
CA GLU A 200 -30.64 -10.47 4.50
C GLU A 200 -29.82 -9.43 5.28
N ALA A 201 -30.45 -8.31 5.57
CA ALA A 201 -29.86 -7.18 6.28
C ALA A 201 -29.32 -7.66 7.64
N VAL A 202 -28.02 -7.93 7.72
CA VAL A 202 -27.40 -8.25 9.01
C VAL A 202 -27.35 -6.96 9.82
N GLU A 203 -28.17 -6.91 10.85
CA GLU A 203 -28.19 -5.81 11.80
C GLU A 203 -27.05 -5.94 12.81
N LEU A 204 -26.64 -4.80 13.37
CA LEU A 204 -25.67 -4.79 14.45
C LEU A 204 -26.24 -5.57 15.65
N PRO A 205 -25.56 -6.58 16.19
CA PRO A 205 -26.13 -7.50 17.18
C PRO A 205 -26.45 -6.84 18.52
N VAL A 206 -25.87 -5.70 18.81
CA VAL A 206 -26.07 -4.88 20.03
C VAL A 206 -25.95 -3.41 19.69
N ASP A 207 -26.36 -2.56 20.63
CA ASP A 207 -26.14 -1.12 20.52
C ASP A 207 -24.68 -0.76 20.25
N LYS A 208 -24.43 0.22 19.40
CA LYS A 208 -23.10 0.61 18.92
C LYS A 208 -22.17 1.04 20.06
N GLU A 209 -22.67 1.84 21.00
CA GLU A 209 -21.85 2.28 22.15
C GLU A 209 -21.44 1.09 23.01
N PHE A 210 -22.36 0.13 23.19
CA PHE A 210 -22.07 -1.09 23.92
C PHE A 210 -21.05 -1.94 23.16
N ALA A 211 -21.19 -2.11 21.84
CA ALA A 211 -20.23 -2.83 21.01
C ALA A 211 -18.81 -2.24 21.14
N ILE A 212 -18.68 -0.90 21.06
CA ILE A 212 -17.39 -0.23 21.20
C ILE A 212 -16.78 -0.44 22.60
N LYS A 213 -17.58 -0.31 23.66
CA LYS A 213 -17.12 -0.56 25.05
C LYS A 213 -16.67 -2.00 25.23
N PHE A 214 -17.45 -2.95 24.75
CA PHE A 214 -17.13 -4.38 24.79
C PHE A 214 -15.80 -4.67 24.04
N LEU A 215 -15.66 -4.19 22.80
CA LEU A 215 -14.44 -4.40 22.01
C LEU A 215 -13.19 -3.78 22.66
N LYS A 216 -13.30 -2.59 23.25
CA LYS A 216 -12.20 -1.97 24.01
C LYS A 216 -11.81 -2.82 25.23
N SER A 217 -12.77 -3.42 25.94
CA SER A 217 -12.50 -4.34 27.06
C SER A 217 -11.79 -5.62 26.59
N GLU A 218 -12.30 -6.25 25.51
CA GLU A 218 -11.68 -7.45 24.94
C GLU A 218 -10.26 -7.19 24.42
N ARG A 219 -10.04 -6.01 23.81
CA ARG A 219 -8.71 -5.58 23.38
C ARG A 219 -7.68 -5.55 24.51
N HIS A 220 -8.08 -5.15 25.72
CA HIS A 220 -7.21 -5.13 26.90
C HIS A 220 -7.01 -6.52 27.52
N SER A 221 -7.92 -7.46 27.27
CA SER A 221 -7.89 -8.79 27.88
C SER A 221 -7.14 -9.83 27.03
N THR A 222 -6.90 -9.56 25.74
CA THR A 222 -6.28 -10.51 24.83
C THR A 222 -4.83 -10.16 24.49
N TYR A 223 -4.01 -11.20 24.28
CA TYR A 223 -2.63 -11.10 23.78
C TYR A 223 -2.47 -11.77 22.39
N ASN A 224 -3.57 -12.23 21.79
CA ASN A 224 -3.53 -12.84 20.47
C ASN A 224 -3.45 -11.74 19.40
N THR A 225 -2.34 -11.72 18.64
CA THR A 225 -2.05 -10.68 17.64
C THR A 225 -3.13 -10.57 16.57
N ARG A 226 -3.63 -11.69 16.04
CA ARG A 226 -4.73 -11.68 15.05
C ARG A 226 -6.00 -11.09 15.65
N LEU A 227 -6.35 -11.52 16.86
CA LEU A 227 -7.56 -11.05 17.52
C LEU A 227 -7.49 -9.55 17.81
N LEU A 228 -6.34 -9.05 18.27
CA LEU A 228 -6.09 -7.63 18.45
C LEU A 228 -6.28 -6.85 17.15
N MET A 229 -5.70 -7.35 16.03
CA MET A 229 -5.85 -6.74 14.71
C MET A 229 -7.32 -6.68 14.29
N VAL A 230 -8.06 -7.79 14.37
CA VAL A 230 -9.49 -7.84 13.99
C VAL A 230 -10.33 -6.92 14.87
N ILE A 231 -10.11 -6.90 16.19
CA ILE A 231 -10.80 -5.97 17.10
C ILE A 231 -10.53 -4.52 16.71
N ASP A 232 -9.29 -4.16 16.40
CA ASP A 232 -8.92 -2.79 15.97
C ASP A 232 -9.59 -2.41 14.64
N LEU A 233 -9.71 -3.35 13.70
CA LEU A 233 -10.41 -3.12 12.43
C LEU A 233 -11.92 -2.93 12.64
N ILE A 234 -12.55 -3.77 13.48
CA ILE A 234 -13.99 -3.62 13.81
C ILE A 234 -14.24 -2.26 14.49
N LEU A 235 -13.38 -1.86 15.46
CA LEU A 235 -13.49 -0.56 16.12
C LEU A 235 -13.39 0.59 15.11
N LYS A 236 -12.39 0.56 14.23
CA LYS A 236 -12.24 1.59 13.17
C LYS A 236 -13.46 1.63 12.24
N PHE A 237 -14.01 0.46 11.87
CA PHE A 237 -15.19 0.39 11.01
C PHE A 237 -16.39 1.03 11.70
N LEU A 238 -16.67 0.66 12.94
CA LEU A 238 -17.79 1.22 13.70
C LEU A 238 -17.63 2.72 13.96
N ASP A 239 -16.45 3.21 14.32
CA ASP A 239 -16.19 4.65 14.53
C ASP A 239 -16.36 5.48 13.25
N SER A 240 -16.05 4.86 12.08
CA SER A 240 -16.10 5.55 10.79
C SER A 240 -17.50 5.60 10.19
N ASP A 241 -18.37 4.68 10.56
CA ASP A 241 -19.76 4.58 10.05
C ASP A 241 -20.66 5.78 10.49
N GLU A 242 -20.24 6.58 11.47
CA GLU A 242 -20.95 7.82 11.91
C GLU A 242 -20.79 9.00 10.95
N ARG A 243 -19.84 8.94 10.04
CA ARG A 243 -19.67 9.98 9.03
C ARG A 243 -20.64 9.75 7.88
N GLU A 244 -21.94 9.61 8.18
CA GLU A 244 -22.97 9.57 7.16
C GLU A 244 -22.83 10.80 6.28
N SER A 245 -22.26 10.59 5.12
CA SER A 245 -22.18 11.61 4.11
C SER A 245 -23.58 11.82 3.53
N VAL A 246 -24.17 12.91 3.93
CA VAL A 246 -25.34 13.48 3.29
C VAL A 246 -25.03 13.63 1.79
N ASN A 247 -25.74 12.91 0.93
CA ASN A 247 -25.66 12.96 -0.53
C ASN A 247 -24.54 12.14 -1.21
N ASN A 248 -24.62 10.80 -1.22
CA ASN A 248 -23.53 10.00 -1.74
C ASN A 248 -23.83 9.18 -2.97
N ASN A 249 -23.84 9.88 -4.09
CA ASN A 249 -23.69 9.24 -5.39
C ASN A 249 -22.22 8.94 -5.76
N ILE A 250 -21.28 9.23 -4.86
CA ILE A 250 -19.86 9.01 -5.08
C ILE A 250 -19.16 8.42 -3.85
N MET A 251 -18.26 7.48 -4.10
CA MET A 251 -17.26 6.97 -3.17
C MET A 251 -15.91 7.00 -3.88
N ALA A 252 -14.88 7.54 -3.24
CA ALA A 252 -13.54 7.57 -3.79
C ALA A 252 -12.46 7.25 -2.77
N LEU A 253 -11.47 6.50 -3.21
CA LEU A 253 -10.16 6.30 -2.60
C LEU A 253 -9.13 6.54 -3.71
N SER A 254 -8.44 7.67 -3.67
CA SER A 254 -7.54 8.04 -4.77
C SER A 254 -6.45 9.02 -4.34
N THR A 255 -5.43 9.17 -5.18
CA THR A 255 -4.38 10.19 -5.05
C THR A 255 -4.16 10.93 -6.35
N LYS A 256 -3.89 12.23 -6.29
CA LYS A 256 -3.43 13.07 -7.42
C LYS A 256 -1.90 13.10 -7.52
N SER A 257 -1.22 12.73 -6.46
CA SER A 257 0.23 12.81 -6.33
C SER A 257 0.91 11.46 -6.51
N PHE A 258 0.44 10.66 -7.50
CA PHE A 258 1.08 9.35 -7.74
C PHE A 258 2.55 9.48 -8.18
N PHE A 259 2.97 10.63 -8.69
CA PHE A 259 4.40 10.91 -8.95
C PHE A 259 5.24 10.81 -7.66
N SER A 260 4.73 11.32 -6.51
CA SER A 260 5.41 11.18 -5.22
C SER A 260 5.40 9.72 -4.72
N VAL A 261 4.32 8.98 -5.00
CA VAL A 261 4.26 7.53 -4.71
C VAL A 261 5.29 6.77 -5.54
N TRP A 262 5.43 7.12 -6.83
CA TRP A 262 6.42 6.53 -7.72
C TRP A 262 7.84 6.75 -7.22
N GLU A 263 8.19 7.99 -6.89
CA GLU A 263 9.48 8.36 -6.30
C GLU A 263 9.75 7.57 -5.02
N LEU A 264 8.79 7.53 -4.08
CA LEU A 264 8.89 6.76 -2.85
C LEU A 264 9.19 5.29 -3.10
N MET A 265 8.43 4.64 -3.99
CA MET A 265 8.63 3.23 -4.30
C MET A 265 10.03 2.99 -4.88
N CYS A 266 10.48 3.83 -5.81
CA CYS A 266 11.82 3.74 -6.38
C CYS A 266 12.92 3.91 -5.31
N ARG A 267 12.80 4.91 -4.41
CA ARG A 267 13.73 5.12 -3.29
C ARG A 267 13.83 3.90 -2.39
N VAL A 268 12.68 3.32 -2.02
CA VAL A 268 12.63 2.15 -1.13
C VAL A 268 13.21 0.91 -1.81
N LEU A 269 12.88 0.67 -3.09
CA LEU A 269 13.33 -0.53 -3.80
C LEU A 269 14.81 -0.50 -4.20
N LEU A 270 15.35 0.69 -4.44
CA LEU A 270 16.76 0.89 -4.75
C LEU A 270 17.63 1.14 -3.50
N ASN A 271 17.01 1.18 -2.32
CA ASN A 271 17.69 1.43 -1.06
C ASN A 271 18.53 2.71 -1.12
N ASP A 272 17.84 3.86 -1.26
CA ASP A 272 18.45 5.19 -1.35
C ASP A 272 19.39 5.47 -0.17
N GLU A 273 20.62 5.91 -0.48
CA GLU A 273 21.66 6.25 0.49
C GLU A 273 21.86 7.76 0.63
N PHE A 274 21.13 8.57 -0.16
CA PHE A 274 21.28 10.02 -0.16
C PHE A 274 21.12 10.66 1.23
N PRO A 275 20.17 10.23 2.10
CA PRO A 275 20.06 10.80 3.45
C PRO A 275 21.36 10.72 4.26
N SER A 276 22.18 9.69 4.07
CA SER A 276 23.49 9.55 4.72
C SER A 276 24.59 10.43 4.10
N MET A 277 24.37 10.96 2.90
CA MET A 277 25.31 11.79 2.15
C MET A 277 24.88 13.26 2.05
N GLN A 278 23.68 13.60 2.52
CA GLN A 278 23.08 14.92 2.37
C GLN A 278 24.00 16.05 2.90
N ASP A 279 24.62 15.85 4.06
CA ASP A 279 25.51 16.84 4.66
C ASP A 279 26.80 17.08 3.84
N LYS A 280 27.18 16.13 3.00
CA LYS A 280 28.36 16.24 2.13
C LYS A 280 28.03 16.85 0.78
N MET A 281 26.74 16.94 0.41
CA MET A 281 26.31 17.46 -0.89
C MET A 281 26.68 18.94 -1.01
N PRO A 282 27.42 19.35 -2.06
CA PRO A 282 27.74 20.75 -2.30
C PRO A 282 26.47 21.58 -2.43
N ARG A 283 26.45 22.75 -1.81
CA ARG A 283 25.27 23.62 -1.85
C ARG A 283 25.60 24.93 -2.56
N PRO A 284 24.92 25.26 -3.68
CA PRO A 284 24.99 26.59 -4.26
C PRO A 284 24.58 27.66 -3.26
N TYR A 285 25.22 28.82 -3.29
CA TYR A 285 24.85 29.93 -2.40
C TYR A 285 24.91 31.28 -3.10
N TRP A 286 24.12 32.19 -2.61
CA TRP A 286 24.21 33.59 -2.91
C TRP A 286 24.81 34.38 -1.76
N GLN A 287 25.77 35.26 -2.04
CA GLN A 287 26.28 36.24 -1.09
C GLN A 287 26.13 37.62 -1.71
N VAL A 288 25.36 38.50 -1.08
CA VAL A 288 25.10 39.85 -1.53
C VAL A 288 25.79 40.85 -0.56
N GLY A 289 26.82 41.52 -1.04
CA GLY A 289 27.66 42.37 -0.20
C GLY A 289 28.29 41.61 0.99
N ASP A 290 28.24 42.20 2.18
CA ASP A 290 28.75 41.60 3.41
C ASP A 290 27.71 40.70 4.13
N SER A 291 26.61 40.36 3.50
CA SER A 291 25.59 39.51 4.10
C SER A 291 26.06 38.07 4.24
N LYS A 292 25.43 37.31 5.18
CA LYS A 292 25.69 35.87 5.28
C LYS A 292 25.21 35.14 4.02
N PRO A 293 25.96 34.13 3.53
CA PRO A 293 25.56 33.33 2.39
C PRO A 293 24.19 32.69 2.59
N ARG A 294 23.35 32.69 1.54
CA ARG A 294 22.07 31.98 1.49
C ARG A 294 22.23 30.77 0.59
N TYR A 295 22.13 29.59 1.18
CA TYR A 295 22.32 28.31 0.51
C TYR A 295 21.03 27.80 -0.10
N THR A 296 21.17 27.11 -1.23
CA THR A 296 20.11 26.31 -1.86
C THR A 296 20.54 24.86 -1.82
N GLU A 297 19.63 23.97 -1.45
CA GLU A 297 19.93 22.54 -1.37
C GLU A 297 19.85 21.89 -2.76
N GLN A 298 20.69 20.87 -2.96
CA GLN A 298 20.61 19.94 -4.06
C GLN A 298 20.09 18.61 -3.50
N ILE A 299 18.94 18.17 -3.99
CA ILE A 299 18.29 16.97 -3.50
C ILE A 299 17.99 16.07 -4.70
N PRO A 300 18.91 15.15 -5.05
CA PRO A 300 18.60 14.07 -5.99
C PRO A 300 17.57 13.10 -5.40
N ASP A 301 16.75 12.50 -6.22
CA ASP A 301 15.70 11.60 -5.75
C ASP A 301 16.31 10.34 -5.12
N ILE A 302 17.34 9.75 -5.73
CA ILE A 302 17.99 8.51 -5.28
C ILE A 302 19.48 8.57 -5.58
N VAL A 303 20.29 8.25 -4.59
CA VAL A 303 21.75 8.07 -4.74
C VAL A 303 22.19 6.82 -3.99
N TYR A 304 22.99 5.98 -4.62
CA TYR A 304 23.67 4.89 -3.93
C TYR A 304 25.03 4.60 -4.54
N GLN A 305 25.89 3.96 -3.76
CA GLN A 305 27.22 3.50 -4.20
C GLN A 305 27.30 1.98 -4.15
N GLU A 306 27.89 1.40 -5.17
CA GLU A 306 28.10 -0.05 -5.24
C GLU A 306 29.40 -0.36 -5.98
N ASN A 307 30.32 -1.13 -5.35
CA ASN A 307 31.59 -1.56 -5.95
C ASN A 307 32.45 -0.44 -6.55
N GLY A 308 32.49 0.76 -5.92
CA GLY A 308 33.24 1.92 -6.40
C GLY A 308 32.57 2.67 -7.56
N GLU A 309 31.34 2.33 -7.88
CA GLU A 309 30.51 3.02 -8.86
C GLU A 309 29.45 3.88 -8.13
N LEU A 310 29.13 5.03 -8.69
CA LEU A 310 28.09 5.96 -8.19
C LEU A 310 26.87 5.89 -9.10
N TYR A 311 25.70 5.71 -8.49
CA TYR A 311 24.41 5.74 -9.16
C TYR A 311 23.62 6.94 -8.68
N ILE A 312 23.23 7.82 -9.62
CA ILE A 312 22.42 9.01 -9.39
C ILE A 312 21.14 8.84 -10.21
N LEU A 313 20.01 8.70 -9.53
CA LEU A 313 18.77 8.36 -10.23
C LEU A 313 17.68 9.38 -9.89
N ASP A 314 16.87 9.67 -10.89
CA ASP A 314 15.76 10.61 -10.84
C ASP A 314 14.49 9.86 -11.28
N ALA A 315 13.48 9.83 -10.40
CA ALA A 315 12.25 9.07 -10.62
C ALA A 315 11.22 9.93 -11.36
N LYS A 316 11.13 9.75 -12.67
CA LYS A 316 10.22 10.52 -13.53
C LYS A 316 8.92 9.78 -13.82
N TYR A 317 7.81 10.37 -13.44
CA TYR A 317 6.48 9.81 -13.67
C TYR A 317 5.86 10.38 -14.95
N TYR A 318 6.32 9.91 -16.10
CA TYR A 318 5.88 10.33 -17.42
C TYR A 318 5.23 9.20 -18.23
N ASN A 319 4.30 9.58 -19.11
CA ASN A 319 3.90 8.73 -20.22
C ASN A 319 4.89 8.93 -21.36
N ILE A 320 5.82 7.98 -21.54
CA ILE A 320 6.91 8.04 -22.53
C ILE A 320 6.44 8.19 -23.98
N HIS A 321 5.19 7.79 -24.27
CA HIS A 321 4.63 7.93 -25.61
C HIS A 321 4.20 9.37 -25.92
N LYS A 322 4.20 10.27 -24.93
CA LYS A 322 3.75 11.66 -25.09
C LYS A 322 4.80 12.70 -24.74
N ASN A 323 5.55 12.46 -23.67
CA ASN A 323 6.46 13.46 -23.12
C ASN A 323 7.84 12.85 -22.88
N LEU A 324 8.88 13.58 -23.26
CA LEU A 324 10.26 13.30 -22.90
C LEU A 324 10.68 14.17 -21.72
N PRO A 325 11.62 13.72 -20.86
CA PRO A 325 12.25 14.57 -19.85
C PRO A 325 12.79 15.86 -20.47
N GLY A 326 12.48 16.98 -19.85
CA GLY A 326 12.80 18.28 -20.37
C GLY A 326 14.18 18.79 -19.94
N TRP A 327 14.52 20.00 -20.42
CA TRP A 327 15.77 20.67 -20.11
C TRP A 327 16.07 20.76 -18.59
N HIS A 328 15.09 21.15 -17.79
CA HIS A 328 15.27 21.28 -16.34
C HIS A 328 15.65 19.96 -15.66
N ASP A 329 15.06 18.86 -16.11
CA ASP A 329 15.35 17.53 -15.56
C ASP A 329 16.78 17.13 -15.89
N LEU A 330 17.22 17.32 -17.13
CA LEU A 330 18.54 16.97 -17.62
C LEU A 330 19.64 17.80 -16.94
N VAL A 331 19.46 19.14 -16.85
CA VAL A 331 20.43 20.02 -16.23
C VAL A 331 20.65 19.69 -14.76
N LYS A 332 19.59 19.39 -14.00
CA LYS A 332 19.70 18.98 -12.61
C LYS A 332 20.53 17.70 -12.49
N GLN A 333 20.27 16.72 -13.34
CA GLN A 333 20.98 15.45 -13.32
C GLN A 333 22.48 15.62 -13.60
N TYR A 334 22.84 16.37 -14.62
CA TYR A 334 24.26 16.69 -14.88
C TYR A 334 24.90 17.44 -13.72
N PHE A 335 24.19 18.37 -13.11
CA PHE A 335 24.73 19.14 -11.99
C PHE A 335 24.90 18.30 -10.72
N TYR A 336 24.01 17.38 -10.43
CA TYR A 336 24.16 16.43 -9.32
C TYR A 336 25.38 15.54 -9.52
N GLU A 337 25.57 14.98 -10.72
CA GLU A 337 26.72 14.17 -11.06
C GLU A 337 28.04 14.93 -10.89
N MET A 338 28.14 16.13 -11.48
CA MET A 338 29.33 16.98 -11.36
C MET A 338 29.64 17.32 -9.90
N SER A 339 28.61 17.63 -9.11
CA SER A 339 28.76 17.98 -7.69
C SER A 339 29.25 16.81 -6.87
N LEU A 340 28.68 15.62 -7.05
CA LEU A 340 29.05 14.42 -6.31
C LEU A 340 30.42 13.91 -6.71
N MET A 341 30.75 13.87 -8.01
CA MET A 341 32.06 13.46 -8.51
C MET A 341 33.19 14.40 -8.04
N ALA A 342 32.90 15.67 -7.79
CA ALA A 342 33.89 16.63 -7.26
C ALA A 342 34.31 16.31 -5.81
N ILE A 343 33.44 15.69 -5.02
CA ILE A 343 33.68 15.42 -3.58
C ILE A 343 34.03 13.95 -3.29
N LEU A 344 33.52 13.01 -4.09
CA LEU A 344 33.72 11.57 -3.92
C LEU A 344 34.94 11.11 -4.70
N LYS A 345 36.12 11.18 -4.09
CA LYS A 345 37.40 10.90 -4.76
C LYS A 345 37.65 9.41 -5.07
N ASP A 346 36.96 8.52 -4.36
CA ASP A 346 37.11 7.07 -4.52
C ASP A 346 36.22 6.49 -5.61
N ILE A 347 35.38 7.32 -6.24
CA ILE A 347 34.48 6.94 -7.32
C ILE A 347 35.16 7.22 -8.66
N THR A 348 35.22 6.19 -9.51
CA THR A 348 35.81 6.29 -10.84
C THR A 348 34.78 6.28 -11.97
N ILE A 349 33.59 5.72 -11.71
CA ILE A 349 32.50 5.59 -12.67
C ILE A 349 31.20 6.10 -12.04
N SER A 350 30.47 6.90 -12.78
CA SER A 350 29.12 7.35 -12.40
C SER A 350 28.10 6.96 -13.47
N TYR A 351 26.90 6.62 -13.02
CA TYR A 351 25.74 6.37 -13.84
C TYR A 351 24.65 7.37 -13.49
N ASN A 352 24.23 8.13 -14.49
CA ASN A 352 23.18 9.14 -14.35
C ASN A 352 21.91 8.62 -15.04
N ILE A 353 20.85 8.35 -14.28
CA ILE A 353 19.74 7.51 -14.73
C ILE A 353 18.40 8.20 -14.46
N MET A 354 17.47 8.14 -15.42
CA MET A 354 16.06 8.45 -15.23
C MET A 354 15.22 7.18 -15.22
N LEU A 355 14.45 6.98 -14.14
CA LEU A 355 13.55 5.84 -13.94
C LEU A 355 12.13 6.21 -14.35
N ILE A 356 11.58 5.51 -15.33
CA ILE A 356 10.30 5.86 -15.95
C ILE A 356 9.34 4.66 -15.88
N PRO A 357 8.07 4.86 -15.45
CA PRO A 357 7.09 3.77 -15.39
C PRO A 357 6.68 3.32 -16.79
N CYS A 358 6.61 2.01 -16.97
CA CYS A 358 6.19 1.40 -18.24
C CYS A 358 5.54 0.03 -18.01
N ASP A 359 4.88 -0.51 -19.02
CA ASP A 359 4.28 -1.85 -19.06
C ASP A 359 5.22 -2.92 -19.64
N THR A 360 6.53 -2.75 -19.50
CA THR A 360 7.51 -3.70 -20.00
C THR A 360 7.32 -5.10 -19.39
N ILE A 361 7.78 -6.13 -20.08
CA ILE A 361 7.72 -7.51 -19.56
C ILE A 361 8.77 -7.72 -18.46
N GLU A 362 9.95 -7.13 -18.63
CA GLU A 362 11.07 -7.22 -17.69
C GLU A 362 10.89 -6.28 -16.50
N THR A 363 11.62 -6.52 -15.41
CA THR A 363 11.61 -5.64 -14.23
C THR A 363 12.16 -4.25 -14.57
N ALA A 364 13.27 -4.22 -15.33
CA ALA A 364 13.90 -3.03 -15.86
C ALA A 364 14.37 -3.27 -17.29
N SER A 365 14.29 -2.26 -18.16
CA SER A 365 14.80 -2.32 -19.54
C SER A 365 15.39 -0.97 -19.94
N PHE A 366 16.45 -1.01 -20.76
CA PHE A 366 17.04 0.20 -21.31
C PHE A 366 16.09 0.87 -22.30
N TRP A 367 15.96 2.20 -22.20
CA TRP A 367 15.10 2.97 -23.09
C TRP A 367 15.88 3.83 -24.09
N GLY A 368 16.91 4.54 -23.62
CA GLY A 368 17.65 5.45 -24.44
C GLY A 368 18.64 6.30 -23.65
N VAL A 369 19.26 7.26 -24.34
CA VAL A 369 20.20 8.19 -23.73
C VAL A 369 19.88 9.63 -24.15
N SER A 370 20.14 10.55 -23.26
CA SER A 370 20.22 11.98 -23.52
C SER A 370 21.69 12.40 -23.43
N LYS A 371 22.14 13.21 -24.40
CA LYS A 371 23.51 13.77 -24.49
C LYS A 371 23.44 15.24 -24.84
N VAL A 372 24.50 15.96 -24.50
CA VAL A 372 24.65 17.35 -24.92
C VAL A 372 25.45 17.39 -26.20
N GLU A 373 24.89 17.94 -27.28
CA GLU A 373 25.54 18.06 -28.59
C GLU A 373 26.82 18.90 -28.49
N GLY A 374 27.91 18.37 -29.04
CA GLY A 374 29.20 19.06 -29.03
C GLY A 374 29.95 19.10 -27.69
N VAL A 375 29.40 18.52 -26.62
CA VAL A 375 29.97 18.57 -25.28
C VAL A 375 30.05 17.16 -24.62
N PRO A 376 30.85 16.26 -25.18
CA PRO A 376 30.91 14.86 -24.70
C PRO A 376 31.38 14.72 -23.25
N GLN A 377 32.08 15.71 -22.69
CA GLN A 377 32.53 15.73 -21.31
C GLN A 377 31.42 15.77 -20.25
N PHE A 378 30.20 16.12 -20.64
CA PHE A 378 29.05 16.04 -19.71
C PHE A 378 28.53 14.61 -19.55
N GLY A 379 29.05 13.64 -20.33
CA GLY A 379 28.59 12.29 -20.27
C GLY A 379 27.17 12.11 -20.87
N GLU A 380 26.40 11.24 -20.27
CA GLU A 380 25.04 10.94 -20.74
C GLU A 380 24.09 10.67 -19.57
N VAL A 381 22.82 10.99 -19.76
CA VAL A 381 21.71 10.56 -18.89
C VAL A 381 21.00 9.38 -19.54
N GLN A 382 20.94 8.25 -18.85
CA GLN A 382 20.35 7.01 -19.35
C GLN A 382 18.90 6.89 -18.90
N GLY A 383 17.99 6.57 -19.81
CA GLY A 383 16.60 6.24 -19.51
C GLY A 383 16.46 4.74 -19.24
N VAL A 384 15.88 4.40 -18.14
CA VAL A 384 15.51 3.03 -17.75
C VAL A 384 14.02 2.93 -17.49
N LEU A 385 13.36 2.03 -18.20
CA LEU A 385 11.96 1.72 -17.99
C LEU A 385 11.83 0.69 -16.89
N LEU A 386 10.96 0.97 -15.90
CA LEU A 386 10.62 0.03 -14.85
C LEU A 386 9.18 -0.46 -15.03
N ASN A 387 8.97 -1.76 -14.90
CA ASN A 387 7.63 -2.34 -14.93
C ASN A 387 6.81 -1.86 -13.73
N THR A 388 5.81 -1.01 -13.99
CA THR A 388 5.00 -0.35 -12.94
C THR A 388 4.32 -1.36 -12.01
N LYS A 389 3.75 -2.44 -12.57
CA LYS A 389 3.09 -3.49 -11.78
C LYS A 389 4.08 -4.17 -10.84
N LYS A 390 5.23 -4.60 -11.35
CA LYS A 390 6.28 -5.26 -10.55
C LYS A 390 6.86 -4.33 -9.48
N VAL A 391 7.00 -3.03 -9.76
CA VAL A 391 7.42 -2.03 -8.76
C VAL A 391 6.43 -1.99 -7.61
N ILE A 392 5.14 -1.90 -7.89
CA ILE A 392 4.09 -1.87 -6.86
C ILE A 392 4.06 -3.18 -6.08
N GLU A 393 4.05 -4.33 -6.75
CA GLU A 393 4.07 -5.65 -6.11
C GLU A 393 5.29 -5.81 -5.19
N SER A 394 6.46 -5.44 -5.66
CA SER A 394 7.69 -5.54 -4.86
C SER A 394 7.70 -4.56 -3.69
N TYR A 395 7.15 -3.38 -3.86
CA TYR A 395 6.96 -2.44 -2.76
C TYR A 395 5.99 -3.00 -1.72
N CYS A 396 4.87 -3.61 -2.12
CA CYS A 396 3.87 -4.16 -1.22
C CYS A 396 4.30 -5.46 -0.53
N TYR A 397 4.92 -6.38 -1.27
CA TYR A 397 5.12 -7.76 -0.82
C TYR A 397 6.59 -8.14 -0.59
N GLY A 398 7.52 -7.27 -0.97
CA GLY A 398 8.96 -7.53 -0.87
C GLY A 398 9.59 -7.88 -2.22
N GLY A 399 10.91 -7.83 -2.29
CA GLY A 399 11.68 -8.09 -3.54
C GLY A 399 12.69 -6.99 -3.86
N ARG A 400 13.14 -6.25 -2.86
CA ARG A 400 14.05 -5.09 -3.01
C ARG A 400 15.40 -5.46 -3.63
N GLU A 401 15.97 -6.60 -3.27
CA GLU A 401 17.34 -6.99 -3.65
C GLU A 401 17.56 -7.11 -5.16
N SER A 402 16.49 -7.30 -5.94
CA SER A 402 16.59 -7.51 -7.39
C SER A 402 16.67 -6.21 -8.21
N TYR A 403 16.25 -5.03 -7.66
CA TYR A 403 16.12 -3.81 -8.46
C TYR A 403 17.43 -3.16 -8.83
N ARG A 404 18.41 -3.07 -7.94
CA ARG A 404 19.76 -2.55 -8.28
C ARG A 404 20.38 -3.42 -9.40
N ILE A 405 20.26 -4.74 -9.28
CA ILE A 405 20.76 -5.68 -10.29
C ILE A 405 20.03 -5.50 -11.63
N ALA A 406 18.70 -5.36 -11.60
CA ALA A 406 17.92 -5.17 -12.82
C ALA A 406 18.25 -3.84 -13.53
N VAL A 407 18.37 -2.74 -12.79
CA VAL A 407 18.77 -1.45 -13.34
C VAL A 407 20.19 -1.53 -13.91
N LYS A 408 21.15 -2.10 -13.16
CA LYS A 408 22.53 -2.29 -13.65
C LYS A 408 22.57 -3.12 -14.92
N ARG A 409 21.83 -4.22 -15.01
CA ARG A 409 21.71 -5.03 -16.22
C ARG A 409 21.17 -4.22 -17.38
N ALA A 410 20.07 -3.48 -17.18
CA ALA A 410 19.46 -2.67 -18.24
C ALA A 410 20.42 -1.65 -18.84
N ILE A 411 21.25 -0.97 -18.02
CA ILE A 411 22.22 0.00 -18.53
C ILE A 411 23.44 -0.66 -19.22
N LEU A 412 23.82 -1.88 -18.81
CA LEU A 412 24.94 -2.62 -19.42
C LEU A 412 24.53 -3.30 -20.75
N GLU A 413 23.28 -3.71 -20.91
CA GLU A 413 22.75 -4.29 -22.16
C GLU A 413 22.83 -3.33 -23.34
N LYS A 414 22.83 -2.00 -23.10
CA LYS A 414 23.17 -0.99 -24.09
C LYS A 414 24.51 -1.28 -24.79
N SER A 415 25.50 -1.76 -24.04
CA SER A 415 26.86 -2.05 -24.58
C SER A 415 26.90 -3.23 -25.54
N GLY A 416 25.93 -4.15 -25.44
CA GLY A 416 25.82 -5.33 -26.31
C GLY A 416 24.98 -5.11 -27.58
N ALA A 417 24.08 -4.12 -27.60
CA ALA A 417 23.22 -3.83 -28.76
C ALA A 417 23.93 -3.06 -29.89
N VAL A 418 25.11 -2.47 -29.61
CA VAL A 418 25.94 -1.76 -30.62
C VAL A 418 26.94 -2.69 -31.32
N ALA A 419 27.01 -3.95 -30.86
CA ALA A 419 27.94 -4.98 -31.43
C ALA A 419 27.24 -6.03 -32.33
N ARG A 420 26.05 -5.68 -32.91
CA ARG A 420 25.40 -6.50 -33.94
C ARG A 420 25.05 -5.67 -35.17
#